data_3245d9bd6a179acba7bf41e7cf151929
#
_entry.id   3245d9bd6a179acba7bf41e7cf151929
#
_cell.length_a   1.000
_cell.length_b   1.000
_cell.length_c   1.000
_cell.angle_alpha   90.00
_cell.angle_beta   90.00
_cell.angle_gamma   90.00
#
_symmetry.space_group_name_H-M   'P 1'
#
loop_
_entity.id
_entity.type
_entity.pdbx_description
1 polymer ?
#
loop_
_entity_poly.entity_id
_entity_poly.type
_entity_poly.pdbx_seq_one_letter_code
_entity_poly.pdbx_strand_id
1 'polypeptide(L)'
;MITNEYLQRVLADVQKNHPGEPEFLQAVEEIFESLQLVVPKHPEWEAAGLIERFVEPERIIMFRVPWVDDNGKVQVNRGYRVQFNSAIGPYKGGLRFHPSVNLSIVKFLGFEQILKNSLTTLPMGGGKGGSDFDPKGKSDAEVMRFCQSFITELYRHIGQFTDTPAGDIGVGAREIGFMYGQYKKIVDRFEGGVLTGKGLTYGGSLARTQATGYGICYFSDEVLHYHGKSFEGQTVVISGSGNVAQYAAEKCTELGGKVVAMSDSKGYIYDPNGINLDVLFDIKQKRRARISVYADEVAGAQYVEGCKNIWNVKCDIAMPCASQNEMDAEGAKAVIANGAFAVFE
;
A
#
# COMPACT_ATOMS: atom_id res chain seq x y z
N MET A 1 15.59 16.72 -11.58
CA MET A 1 15.44 18.21 -11.59
C MET A 1 14.44 18.61 -12.66
N ILE A 2 13.42 19.36 -12.31
CA ILE A 2 12.35 19.82 -13.22
C ILE A 2 12.88 21.05 -13.97
N THR A 3 12.84 21.03 -15.31
CA THR A 3 13.32 22.11 -16.20
C THR A 3 12.17 22.80 -16.96
N ASN A 4 10.99 22.21 -17.00
CA ASN A 4 9.81 22.77 -17.65
C ASN A 4 9.22 23.89 -16.80
N GLU A 5 9.10 25.11 -17.38
CA GLU A 5 8.66 26.34 -16.67
C GLU A 5 7.22 26.23 -16.13
N TYR A 6 6.32 25.59 -16.88
CA TYR A 6 4.94 25.38 -16.43
C TYR A 6 4.90 24.52 -15.16
N LEU A 7 5.60 23.38 -15.16
CA LEU A 7 5.68 22.49 -14.00
C LEU A 7 6.37 23.16 -12.81
N GLN A 8 7.43 23.96 -13.05
CA GLN A 8 8.10 24.73 -11.98
C GLN A 8 7.14 25.71 -11.32
N ARG A 9 6.35 26.45 -12.12
CA ARG A 9 5.37 27.38 -11.62
C ARG A 9 4.31 26.68 -10.75
N VAL A 10 3.74 25.58 -11.25
CA VAL A 10 2.73 24.82 -10.49
C VAL A 10 3.34 24.22 -9.21
N LEU A 11 4.56 23.67 -9.27
CA LEU A 11 5.24 23.16 -8.08
C LEU A 11 5.45 24.24 -7.02
N ALA A 12 5.87 25.45 -7.42
CA ALA A 12 6.04 26.56 -6.50
C ALA A 12 4.72 26.95 -5.83
N ASP A 13 3.62 26.94 -6.57
CA ASP A 13 2.28 27.21 -6.02
C ASP A 13 1.86 26.11 -5.02
N VAL A 14 2.10 24.83 -5.34
CA VAL A 14 1.81 23.72 -4.42
C VAL A 14 2.65 23.84 -3.15
N GLN A 15 3.95 24.10 -3.24
CA GLN A 15 4.84 24.30 -2.10
C GLN A 15 4.39 25.46 -1.20
N LYS A 16 3.95 26.55 -1.80
CA LYS A 16 3.43 27.72 -1.07
C LYS A 16 2.12 27.43 -0.34
N ASN A 17 1.23 26.65 -0.94
CA ASN A 17 -0.10 26.37 -0.39
C ASN A 17 -0.11 25.20 0.60
N HIS A 18 0.89 24.32 0.56
CA HIS A 18 0.97 23.10 1.38
C HIS A 18 2.29 22.96 2.16
N PRO A 19 2.75 24.00 2.90
CA PRO A 19 4.08 24.00 3.53
C PRO A 19 4.24 22.95 4.65
N GLY A 20 3.16 22.37 5.13
CA GLY A 20 3.14 21.33 6.18
C GLY A 20 2.92 19.91 5.68
N GLU A 21 3.05 19.67 4.38
CA GLU A 21 2.71 18.38 3.75
C GLU A 21 3.91 17.78 2.98
N PRO A 22 5.02 17.42 3.68
CA PRO A 22 6.28 17.03 3.03
C PRO A 22 6.16 15.78 2.14
N GLU A 23 5.37 14.77 2.54
CA GLU A 23 5.21 13.56 1.74
C GLU A 23 4.43 13.83 0.46
N PHE A 24 3.44 14.72 0.52
CA PHE A 24 2.69 15.14 -0.67
C PHE A 24 3.57 15.95 -1.62
N LEU A 25 4.37 16.89 -1.09
CA LEU A 25 5.29 17.70 -1.89
C LEU A 25 6.33 16.85 -2.61
N GLN A 26 6.90 15.86 -1.91
CA GLN A 26 7.84 14.89 -2.50
C GLN A 26 7.21 14.14 -3.68
N ALA A 27 6.00 13.60 -3.50
CA ALA A 27 5.31 12.86 -4.56
C ALA A 27 5.01 13.74 -5.79
N VAL A 28 4.62 15.00 -5.58
CA VAL A 28 4.39 15.95 -6.69
C VAL A 28 5.68 16.20 -7.45
N GLU A 29 6.80 16.42 -6.75
CA GLU A 29 8.09 16.66 -7.38
C GLU A 29 8.56 15.47 -8.22
N GLU A 30 8.51 14.27 -7.68
CA GLU A 30 8.89 13.02 -8.37
C GLU A 30 8.05 12.78 -9.63
N ILE A 31 6.73 12.99 -9.53
CA ILE A 31 5.83 12.83 -10.67
C ILE A 31 6.11 13.90 -11.73
N PHE A 32 6.38 15.13 -11.34
CA PHE A 32 6.69 16.21 -12.29
C PHE A 32 8.02 15.98 -13.01
N GLU A 33 9.01 15.36 -12.36
CA GLU A 33 10.25 14.93 -13.04
C GLU A 33 9.96 13.97 -14.20
N SER A 34 8.96 13.12 -14.07
CA SER A 34 8.53 12.23 -15.16
C SER A 34 7.66 12.95 -16.19
N LEU A 35 6.71 13.77 -15.76
CA LEU A 35 5.77 14.47 -16.64
C LEU A 35 6.43 15.51 -17.54
N GLN A 36 7.57 16.09 -17.16
CA GLN A 36 8.27 17.06 -17.98
C GLN A 36 8.70 16.53 -19.36
N LEU A 37 8.75 15.21 -19.55
CA LEU A 37 9.01 14.59 -20.85
C LEU A 37 7.80 14.62 -21.79
N VAL A 38 6.61 14.77 -21.24
CA VAL A 38 5.33 14.69 -21.96
C VAL A 38 4.68 16.07 -22.10
N VAL A 39 4.64 16.86 -21.05
CA VAL A 39 3.98 18.18 -21.00
C VAL A 39 4.35 19.09 -22.17
N PRO A 40 5.63 19.21 -22.63
CA PRO A 40 5.98 20.05 -23.79
C PRO A 40 5.34 19.62 -25.10
N LYS A 41 4.84 18.39 -25.20
CA LYS A 41 4.14 17.87 -26.39
C LYS A 41 2.64 18.24 -26.40
N HIS A 42 2.15 18.82 -25.30
CA HIS A 42 0.74 19.12 -25.04
C HIS A 42 0.55 20.53 -24.49
N PRO A 43 0.80 21.59 -25.31
CA PRO A 43 0.67 22.98 -24.86
C PRO A 43 -0.77 23.33 -24.45
N GLU A 44 -1.77 22.60 -24.96
CA GLU A 44 -3.16 22.73 -24.58
C GLU A 44 -3.42 22.39 -23.10
N TRP A 45 -2.57 21.63 -22.46
CA TRP A 45 -2.71 21.29 -21.04
C TRP A 45 -2.49 22.49 -20.12
N GLU A 46 -1.53 23.35 -20.44
CA GLU A 46 -1.31 24.59 -19.71
C GLU A 46 -2.48 25.54 -19.88
N ALA A 47 -2.95 25.74 -21.13
CA ALA A 47 -4.12 26.58 -21.41
C ALA A 47 -5.39 26.11 -20.68
N ALA A 48 -5.52 24.80 -20.45
CA ALA A 48 -6.63 24.20 -19.73
C ALA A 48 -6.44 24.16 -18.20
N GLY A 49 -5.29 24.58 -17.66
CA GLY A 49 -4.94 24.44 -16.24
C GLY A 49 -4.99 22.98 -15.78
N LEU A 50 -4.50 22.06 -16.63
CA LEU A 50 -4.63 20.61 -16.35
C LEU A 50 -3.81 20.20 -15.15
N ILE A 51 -2.56 20.66 -15.06
CA ILE A 51 -1.65 20.24 -13.99
C ILE A 51 -2.06 20.87 -12.66
N GLU A 52 -2.57 22.09 -12.64
CA GLU A 52 -3.14 22.73 -11.45
C GLU A 52 -4.30 21.91 -10.87
N ARG A 53 -5.21 21.42 -11.72
CA ARG A 53 -6.32 20.55 -11.30
C ARG A 53 -5.86 19.13 -10.93
N PHE A 54 -4.75 18.70 -11.49
CA PHE A 54 -4.20 17.38 -11.27
C PHE A 54 -3.57 17.21 -9.89
N VAL A 55 -3.00 18.29 -9.34
CA VAL A 55 -2.36 18.30 -8.02
C VAL A 55 -3.32 18.73 -6.89
N GLU A 56 -4.50 19.22 -7.21
CA GLU A 56 -5.48 19.63 -6.20
C GLU A 56 -6.58 18.56 -6.06
N PRO A 57 -6.80 17.99 -4.87
CA PRO A 57 -7.88 17.03 -4.67
C PRO A 57 -9.25 17.67 -4.80
N GLU A 58 -10.20 16.96 -5.40
CA GLU A 58 -11.58 17.45 -5.54
C GLU A 58 -12.27 17.64 -4.18
N ARG A 59 -11.97 16.77 -3.19
CA ARG A 59 -12.50 16.88 -1.82
C ARG A 59 -11.59 16.25 -0.80
N ILE A 60 -11.54 16.87 0.37
CA ILE A 60 -10.93 16.30 1.57
C ILE A 60 -12.01 16.22 2.66
N ILE A 61 -12.22 15.03 3.20
CA ILE A 61 -13.14 14.77 4.30
C ILE A 61 -12.28 14.36 5.50
N MET A 62 -12.37 15.13 6.58
CA MET A 62 -11.69 14.84 7.85
C MET A 62 -12.75 14.78 8.95
N PHE A 63 -12.69 13.75 9.78
CA PHE A 63 -13.69 13.51 10.82
C PHE A 63 -13.08 12.89 12.07
N ARG A 64 -13.78 13.05 13.19
CA ARG A 64 -13.44 12.46 14.48
C ARG A 64 -14.01 11.06 14.59
N VAL A 65 -13.20 10.12 15.10
CA VAL A 65 -13.58 8.71 15.31
C VAL A 65 -13.47 8.38 16.81
N PRO A 66 -14.54 8.56 17.62
CA PRO A 66 -14.55 8.14 19.01
C PRO A 66 -14.92 6.65 19.11
N TRP A 67 -14.20 5.92 19.98
CA TRP A 67 -14.49 4.50 20.25
C TRP A 67 -14.09 4.16 21.69
N VAL A 68 -14.56 3.02 22.20
CA VAL A 68 -14.30 2.58 23.57
C VAL A 68 -13.39 1.37 23.55
N ASP A 69 -12.28 1.42 24.30
CA ASP A 69 -11.36 0.28 24.46
C ASP A 69 -11.94 -0.81 25.39
N ASP A 70 -11.22 -1.91 25.53
CA ASP A 70 -11.65 -3.04 26.36
C ASP A 70 -11.64 -2.71 27.86
N ASN A 71 -11.01 -1.62 28.28
CA ASN A 71 -11.03 -1.12 29.65
C ASN A 71 -12.19 -0.12 29.91
N GLY A 72 -13.06 0.09 28.93
CA GLY A 72 -14.16 1.05 29.03
C GLY A 72 -13.76 2.52 28.84
N LYS A 73 -12.51 2.79 28.44
CA LYS A 73 -12.02 4.15 28.22
C LYS A 73 -12.32 4.63 26.82
N VAL A 74 -12.82 5.87 26.70
CA VAL A 74 -13.04 6.52 25.40
C VAL A 74 -11.69 6.90 24.78
N GLN A 75 -11.51 6.46 23.55
CA GLN A 75 -10.40 6.80 22.67
C GLN A 75 -10.92 7.67 21.53
N VAL A 76 -10.07 8.54 20.98
CA VAL A 76 -10.41 9.44 19.87
C VAL A 76 -9.30 9.42 18.84
N ASN A 77 -9.64 9.04 17.63
CA ASN A 77 -8.77 9.08 16.47
C ASN A 77 -9.30 10.06 15.40
N ARG A 78 -8.48 10.36 14.41
CA ARG A 78 -8.86 11.12 13.22
C ARG A 78 -9.06 10.20 12.05
N GLY A 79 -10.14 10.40 11.33
CA GLY A 79 -10.42 9.74 10.06
C GLY A 79 -10.23 10.71 8.90
N TYR A 80 -9.75 10.18 7.76
CA TYR A 80 -9.50 10.93 6.54
C TYR A 80 -10.05 10.18 5.34
N ARG A 81 -10.61 10.91 4.36
CA ARG A 81 -10.83 10.46 2.99
C ARG A 81 -10.54 11.59 2.04
N VAL A 82 -9.55 11.40 1.18
CA VAL A 82 -9.22 12.28 0.07
C VAL A 82 -9.84 11.67 -1.19
N GLN A 83 -10.84 12.33 -1.73
CA GLN A 83 -11.45 12.08 -3.02
C GLN A 83 -10.67 12.92 -4.02
N PHE A 84 -9.63 12.31 -4.62
CA PHE A 84 -8.61 13.10 -5.29
C PHE A 84 -9.03 13.50 -6.70
N ASN A 85 -9.46 12.56 -7.53
CA ASN A 85 -9.87 12.84 -8.90
C ASN A 85 -10.87 11.81 -9.39
N SER A 86 -11.97 12.26 -9.98
CA SER A 86 -13.06 11.43 -10.52
C SER A 86 -13.22 11.51 -12.05
N ALA A 87 -12.28 12.14 -12.76
CA ALA A 87 -12.42 12.41 -14.19
C ALA A 87 -12.64 11.16 -15.05
N ILE A 88 -12.11 10.02 -14.65
CA ILE A 88 -12.24 8.75 -15.40
C ILE A 88 -13.13 7.70 -14.71
N GLY A 89 -13.72 8.03 -13.57
CA GLY A 89 -14.64 7.13 -12.86
C GLY A 89 -14.73 7.42 -11.36
N PRO A 90 -15.51 6.63 -10.61
CA PRO A 90 -15.64 6.76 -9.17
C PRO A 90 -14.28 6.75 -8.46
N TYR A 91 -14.16 7.50 -7.36
CA TYR A 91 -12.94 7.47 -6.57
C TYR A 91 -12.67 6.04 -6.08
N LYS A 92 -11.43 5.59 -6.17
CA LYS A 92 -11.03 4.25 -5.78
C LYS A 92 -9.67 4.27 -5.11
N GLY A 93 -9.58 3.64 -3.94
CA GLY A 93 -8.30 3.45 -3.25
C GLY A 93 -8.44 3.04 -1.80
N GLY A 94 -7.34 2.61 -1.19
CA GLY A 94 -7.30 1.97 0.13
C GLY A 94 -7.59 2.90 1.30
N LEU A 95 -7.88 2.27 2.44
CA LEU A 95 -7.88 2.89 3.76
C LEU A 95 -6.66 2.35 4.53
N ARG A 96 -5.85 3.24 5.10
CA ARG A 96 -4.67 2.88 5.91
C ARG A 96 -4.95 3.16 7.39
N PHE A 97 -4.78 2.16 8.25
CA PHE A 97 -4.83 2.33 9.71
C PHE A 97 -3.42 2.16 10.28
N HIS A 98 -2.80 3.28 10.59
CA HIS A 98 -1.44 3.30 11.14
C HIS A 98 -1.20 4.62 11.90
N PRO A 99 -0.44 4.61 13.02
CA PRO A 99 -0.18 5.82 13.82
C PRO A 99 0.43 7.00 13.06
N SER A 100 1.15 6.74 11.97
CA SER A 100 1.75 7.78 11.15
C SER A 100 0.77 8.50 10.23
N VAL A 101 -0.46 8.00 10.08
CA VAL A 101 -1.43 8.58 9.13
C VAL A 101 -1.78 10.01 9.52
N ASN A 102 -1.56 10.91 8.58
CA ASN A 102 -1.92 12.31 8.62
C ASN A 102 -2.43 12.77 7.25
N LEU A 103 -2.79 14.04 7.11
CA LEU A 103 -3.35 14.55 5.86
C LEU A 103 -2.32 14.49 4.71
N SER A 104 -1.06 14.85 4.94
CA SER A 104 0.01 14.79 3.94
C SER A 104 0.15 13.39 3.34
N ILE A 105 0.20 12.37 4.22
CA ILE A 105 0.29 10.96 3.81
C ILE A 105 -0.93 10.52 2.99
N VAL A 106 -2.14 10.88 3.41
CA VAL A 106 -3.35 10.49 2.66
C VAL A 106 -3.44 11.22 1.32
N LYS A 107 -2.97 12.48 1.25
CA LYS A 107 -2.92 13.25 -0.01
C LYS A 107 -1.92 12.66 -0.99
N PHE A 108 -0.68 12.38 -0.57
CA PHE A 108 0.31 11.80 -1.49
C PHE A 108 -0.17 10.45 -2.03
N LEU A 109 -0.67 9.59 -1.15
CA LEU A 109 -1.21 8.28 -1.56
C LEU A 109 -2.42 8.43 -2.51
N GLY A 110 -3.25 9.45 -2.31
CA GLY A 110 -4.37 9.75 -3.20
C GLY A 110 -3.92 10.26 -4.56
N PHE A 111 -2.87 11.08 -4.60
CA PHE A 111 -2.26 11.59 -5.81
C PHE A 111 -1.62 10.47 -6.65
N GLU A 112 -0.83 9.63 -6.05
CA GLU A 112 -0.28 8.44 -6.73
C GLU A 112 -1.38 7.48 -7.20
N GLN A 113 -2.46 7.36 -6.42
CA GLN A 113 -3.56 6.46 -6.75
C GLN A 113 -4.27 6.83 -8.06
N ILE A 114 -4.36 8.13 -8.43
CA ILE A 114 -4.97 8.52 -9.70
C ILE A 114 -4.15 8.02 -10.89
N LEU A 115 -2.83 8.10 -10.80
CA LEU A 115 -1.91 7.59 -11.83
C LEU A 115 -1.97 6.06 -11.91
N LYS A 116 -1.86 5.39 -10.76
CA LYS A 116 -1.97 3.94 -10.66
C LYS A 116 -3.26 3.43 -11.31
N ASN A 117 -4.40 4.03 -11.01
CA ASN A 117 -5.69 3.59 -11.53
C ASN A 117 -5.83 3.85 -13.04
N SER A 118 -5.30 4.97 -13.54
CA SER A 118 -5.34 5.29 -14.97
C SER A 118 -4.61 4.26 -15.83
N LEU A 119 -3.54 3.65 -15.32
CA LEU A 119 -2.77 2.62 -16.00
C LEU A 119 -3.50 1.26 -16.09
N THR A 120 -4.59 1.07 -15.36
CA THR A 120 -5.38 -0.17 -15.42
C THR A 120 -6.30 -0.26 -16.63
N THR A 121 -6.50 0.84 -17.37
CA THR A 121 -7.49 1.00 -18.45
C THR A 121 -8.96 0.89 -17.99
N LEU A 122 -9.21 0.73 -16.71
CA LEU A 122 -10.55 0.65 -16.13
C LEU A 122 -11.08 2.05 -15.75
N PRO A 123 -12.41 2.27 -15.77
CA PRO A 123 -13.02 3.55 -15.43
C PRO A 123 -13.02 3.75 -13.90
N MET A 124 -11.86 4.01 -13.33
CA MET A 124 -11.66 4.24 -11.90
C MET A 124 -10.88 5.53 -11.69
N GLY A 125 -11.45 6.45 -10.94
CA GLY A 125 -10.76 7.61 -10.39
C GLY A 125 -9.83 7.23 -9.24
N GLY A 126 -9.29 8.20 -8.54
CA GLY A 126 -8.38 8.01 -7.42
C GLY A 126 -8.88 8.61 -6.13
N GLY A 127 -8.71 7.88 -5.05
CA GLY A 127 -8.98 8.35 -3.69
C GLY A 127 -8.19 7.54 -2.68
N LYS A 128 -7.97 8.13 -1.51
CA LYS A 128 -7.28 7.46 -0.41
C LYS A 128 -7.85 7.89 0.92
N GLY A 129 -7.80 7.02 1.91
CA GLY A 129 -8.25 7.35 3.25
C GLY A 129 -7.45 6.64 4.32
N GLY A 130 -7.85 6.85 5.57
CA GLY A 130 -7.23 6.18 6.68
C GLY A 130 -7.46 6.86 8.02
N SER A 131 -6.74 6.40 9.00
CA SER A 131 -6.77 6.93 10.37
C SER A 131 -5.42 6.70 11.06
N ASP A 132 -5.11 7.56 12.04
CA ASP A 132 -4.00 7.39 12.97
C ASP A 132 -4.23 6.26 14.00
N PHE A 133 -5.26 5.45 13.83
CA PHE A 133 -5.54 4.26 14.62
C PHE A 133 -4.51 3.15 14.36
N ASP A 134 -3.96 2.57 15.43
CA ASP A 134 -3.10 1.38 15.33
C ASP A 134 -3.88 0.11 15.69
N PRO A 135 -4.17 -0.77 14.71
CA PRO A 135 -4.86 -2.04 14.96
C PRO A 135 -3.97 -3.09 15.64
N LYS A 136 -2.63 -2.86 15.71
CA LYS A 136 -1.71 -3.82 16.29
C LYS A 136 -1.92 -3.91 17.81
N GLY A 137 -2.04 -5.14 18.32
CA GLY A 137 -2.24 -5.38 19.75
C GLY A 137 -3.64 -5.07 20.27
N LYS A 138 -4.58 -4.69 19.40
CA LYS A 138 -5.99 -4.48 19.74
C LYS A 138 -6.78 -5.77 19.60
N SER A 139 -7.76 -5.96 20.48
CA SER A 139 -8.71 -7.08 20.36
C SER A 139 -9.59 -6.92 19.11
N ASP A 140 -10.17 -8.01 18.64
CA ASP A 140 -11.14 -7.95 17.53
C ASP A 140 -12.36 -7.10 17.90
N ALA A 141 -12.76 -7.06 19.17
CA ALA A 141 -13.83 -6.22 19.66
C ALA A 141 -13.50 -4.72 19.62
N GLU A 142 -12.27 -4.34 19.99
CA GLU A 142 -11.77 -2.96 19.87
C GLU A 142 -11.73 -2.51 18.41
N VAL A 143 -11.14 -3.34 17.54
CA VAL A 143 -11.05 -3.05 16.09
C VAL A 143 -12.44 -2.94 15.48
N MET A 144 -13.39 -3.80 15.88
CA MET A 144 -14.78 -3.72 15.41
C MET A 144 -15.44 -2.40 15.83
N ARG A 145 -15.31 -1.99 17.10
CA ARG A 145 -15.89 -0.73 17.59
C ARG A 145 -15.29 0.48 16.85
N PHE A 146 -13.98 0.47 16.64
CA PHE A 146 -13.31 1.50 15.85
C PHE A 146 -13.84 1.55 14.42
N CYS A 147 -13.88 0.41 13.70
CA CYS A 147 -14.37 0.32 12.32
C CYS A 147 -15.82 0.77 12.18
N GLN A 148 -16.66 0.42 13.14
CA GLN A 148 -18.07 0.85 13.17
C GLN A 148 -18.18 2.37 13.33
N SER A 149 -17.42 2.97 14.25
CA SER A 149 -17.38 4.42 14.42
C SER A 149 -16.85 5.13 13.18
N PHE A 150 -15.74 4.63 12.60
CA PHE A 150 -15.14 5.17 11.40
C PHE A 150 -16.11 5.20 10.21
N ILE A 151 -16.79 4.09 9.94
CA ILE A 151 -17.72 4.01 8.82
C ILE A 151 -19.01 4.79 9.05
N THR A 152 -19.42 5.00 10.32
CA THR A 152 -20.58 5.82 10.67
C THR A 152 -20.42 7.27 10.24
N GLU A 153 -19.20 7.77 10.19
CA GLU A 153 -18.91 9.07 9.62
C GLU A 153 -18.71 9.02 8.09
N LEU A 154 -17.99 8.01 7.62
CA LEU A 154 -17.58 7.94 6.20
C LEU A 154 -18.72 7.54 5.26
N TYR A 155 -19.76 6.80 5.70
CA TYR A 155 -20.77 6.21 4.81
C TYR A 155 -21.49 7.24 3.91
N ARG A 156 -21.60 8.49 4.35
CA ARG A 156 -22.24 9.58 3.59
C ARG A 156 -21.50 9.97 2.32
N HIS A 157 -20.23 9.58 2.24
CA HIS A 157 -19.31 10.02 1.20
C HIS A 157 -18.84 8.91 0.27
N ILE A 158 -19.26 7.66 0.54
CA ILE A 158 -18.86 6.47 -0.23
C ILE A 158 -20.08 5.78 -0.83
N GLY A 159 -19.84 4.97 -1.85
CA GLY A 159 -20.87 4.20 -2.54
C GLY A 159 -20.27 3.56 -3.79
N GLN A 160 -20.90 2.50 -4.29
CA GLN A 160 -20.36 1.72 -5.41
C GLN A 160 -20.16 2.51 -6.72
N PHE A 161 -20.85 3.64 -6.89
CA PHE A 161 -20.74 4.50 -8.06
C PHE A 161 -20.19 5.90 -7.74
N THR A 162 -19.77 6.13 -6.50
CA THR A 162 -19.24 7.43 -6.06
C THR A 162 -17.79 7.29 -5.61
N ASP A 163 -17.56 6.45 -4.60
CA ASP A 163 -16.25 6.25 -3.98
C ASP A 163 -16.18 4.86 -3.37
N THR A 164 -15.23 4.04 -3.81
CA THR A 164 -15.09 2.65 -3.37
C THR A 164 -13.77 2.45 -2.63
N PRO A 165 -13.76 2.52 -1.29
CA PRO A 165 -12.58 2.20 -0.50
C PRO A 165 -12.17 0.72 -0.59
N ALA A 166 -10.92 0.46 -0.21
CA ALA A 166 -10.29 -0.87 -0.20
C ALA A 166 -9.40 -1.03 1.04
N GLY A 167 -8.77 -2.20 1.17
CA GLY A 167 -7.70 -2.41 2.15
C GLY A 167 -6.38 -1.72 1.76
N ASP A 168 -5.58 -1.45 2.78
CA ASP A 168 -4.20 -0.95 2.73
C ASP A 168 -3.51 -1.35 4.04
N ILE A 169 -2.36 -0.77 4.41
CA ILE A 169 -1.66 -1.07 5.68
C ILE A 169 -2.64 -0.97 6.86
N GLY A 170 -2.70 -2.02 7.68
CA GLY A 170 -3.57 -2.10 8.85
C GLY A 170 -5.06 -2.34 8.56
N VAL A 171 -5.44 -2.51 7.29
CA VAL A 171 -6.82 -2.78 6.87
C VAL A 171 -6.86 -4.01 5.98
N GLY A 172 -7.18 -5.13 6.56
CA GLY A 172 -7.37 -6.41 5.88
C GLY A 172 -8.84 -6.83 5.78
N ALA A 173 -9.06 -8.12 5.51
CA ALA A 173 -10.41 -8.69 5.36
C ALA A 173 -11.27 -8.51 6.63
N ARG A 174 -10.66 -8.55 7.82
CA ARG A 174 -11.32 -8.33 9.10
C ARG A 174 -11.92 -6.93 9.21
N GLU A 175 -11.09 -5.91 9.00
CA GLU A 175 -11.48 -4.50 9.06
C GLU A 175 -12.53 -4.18 8.00
N ILE A 176 -12.33 -4.65 6.77
CA ILE A 176 -13.30 -4.52 5.68
C ILE A 176 -14.63 -5.19 6.04
N GLY A 177 -14.60 -6.36 6.67
CA GLY A 177 -15.82 -7.05 7.13
C GLY A 177 -16.59 -6.24 8.16
N PHE A 178 -15.91 -5.68 9.16
CA PHE A 178 -16.53 -4.83 10.18
C PHE A 178 -17.11 -3.54 9.59
N MET A 179 -16.38 -2.88 8.68
CA MET A 179 -16.86 -1.67 8.01
C MET A 179 -18.06 -1.97 7.10
N TYR A 180 -18.00 -3.04 6.31
CA TYR A 180 -19.10 -3.42 5.42
C TYR A 180 -20.37 -3.78 6.20
N GLY A 181 -20.23 -4.54 7.29
CA GLY A 181 -21.36 -4.88 8.14
C GLY A 181 -22.06 -3.64 8.74
N GLN A 182 -21.30 -2.66 9.18
CA GLN A 182 -21.85 -1.40 9.69
C GLN A 182 -22.48 -0.55 8.57
N TYR A 183 -21.81 -0.43 7.42
CA TYR A 183 -22.35 0.28 6.25
C TYR A 183 -23.72 -0.29 5.86
N LYS A 184 -23.80 -1.63 5.69
CA LYS A 184 -25.04 -2.31 5.33
C LYS A 184 -26.18 -2.01 6.32
N LYS A 185 -25.89 -1.97 7.62
CA LYS A 185 -26.89 -1.64 8.66
C LYS A 185 -27.41 -0.22 8.53
N ILE A 186 -26.52 0.74 8.21
CA ILE A 186 -26.90 2.16 8.10
C ILE A 186 -27.75 2.42 6.86
N VAL A 187 -27.32 1.88 5.70
CA VAL A 187 -28.00 2.14 4.42
C VAL A 187 -29.18 1.19 4.15
N ASP A 188 -29.34 0.17 4.97
CA ASP A 188 -30.40 -0.86 4.89
C ASP A 188 -30.53 -1.52 3.52
N ARG A 189 -29.40 -1.80 2.86
CA ARG A 189 -29.36 -2.51 1.57
C ARG A 189 -28.03 -3.22 1.35
N PHE A 190 -28.06 -4.25 0.49
CA PHE A 190 -26.86 -4.97 0.07
C PHE A 190 -26.20 -4.26 -1.12
N GLU A 191 -25.21 -3.43 -0.84
CA GLU A 191 -24.42 -2.69 -1.83
C GLU A 191 -23.04 -3.31 -1.99
N GLY A 192 -22.96 -4.39 -2.78
CA GLY A 192 -21.75 -5.20 -2.92
C GLY A 192 -20.52 -4.45 -3.44
N GLY A 193 -20.71 -3.38 -4.20
CA GLY A 193 -19.64 -2.58 -4.80
C GLY A 193 -19.04 -1.50 -3.89
N VAL A 194 -19.58 -1.24 -2.69
CA VAL A 194 -19.15 -0.10 -1.86
C VAL A 194 -17.73 -0.23 -1.30
N LEU A 195 -17.27 -1.46 -1.03
CA LEU A 195 -15.94 -1.76 -0.49
C LEU A 195 -15.34 -2.95 -1.23
N THR A 196 -14.07 -2.91 -1.59
CA THR A 196 -13.34 -4.09 -2.07
C THR A 196 -12.53 -4.75 -0.96
N GLY A 197 -12.16 -6.03 -1.13
CA GLY A 197 -11.45 -6.80 -0.10
C GLY A 197 -12.38 -7.55 0.86
N LYS A 198 -13.67 -7.65 0.53
CA LYS A 198 -14.67 -8.45 1.26
C LYS A 198 -14.40 -9.94 1.12
N GLY A 199 -14.89 -10.73 2.09
CA GLY A 199 -14.96 -12.18 1.96
C GLY A 199 -15.90 -12.63 0.82
N LEU A 200 -15.64 -13.80 0.25
CA LEU A 200 -16.42 -14.36 -0.87
C LEU A 200 -17.91 -14.47 -0.56
N THR A 201 -18.25 -14.84 0.68
CA THR A 201 -19.65 -15.06 1.12
C THR A 201 -20.51 -13.81 1.15
N TYR A 202 -19.92 -12.62 1.08
CA TYR A 202 -20.64 -11.35 1.08
C TYR A 202 -20.17 -10.36 0.01
N GLY A 203 -19.87 -10.89 -1.17
CA GLY A 203 -19.64 -10.10 -2.38
C GLY A 203 -18.18 -9.78 -2.67
N GLY A 204 -17.23 -10.55 -2.13
CA GLY A 204 -15.82 -10.46 -2.47
C GLY A 204 -15.48 -11.16 -3.79
N SER A 205 -14.25 -10.93 -4.27
CA SER A 205 -13.71 -11.51 -5.49
C SER A 205 -12.65 -12.56 -5.17
N LEU A 206 -12.55 -13.59 -6.00
CA LEU A 206 -11.44 -14.55 -5.98
C LEU A 206 -10.12 -13.83 -6.30
N ALA A 207 -9.02 -14.38 -5.80
CA ALA A 207 -7.64 -13.93 -6.04
C ALA A 207 -7.32 -12.48 -5.60
N ARG A 208 -8.27 -11.74 -4.98
CA ARG A 208 -8.02 -10.36 -4.55
C ARG A 208 -6.94 -10.27 -3.47
N THR A 209 -6.88 -11.25 -2.59
CA THR A 209 -5.88 -11.32 -1.50
C THR A 209 -4.47 -11.46 -2.08
N GLN A 210 -4.31 -12.27 -3.11
CA GLN A 210 -3.04 -12.55 -3.77
C GLN A 210 -2.62 -11.47 -4.77
N ALA A 211 -3.58 -10.71 -5.30
CA ALA A 211 -3.44 -9.92 -6.51
C ALA A 211 -2.23 -8.97 -6.53
N THR A 212 -1.90 -8.32 -5.43
CA THR A 212 -0.77 -7.38 -5.39
C THR A 212 0.57 -8.11 -5.40
N GLY A 213 0.73 -9.13 -4.53
CA GLY A 213 1.95 -9.94 -4.49
C GLY A 213 2.18 -10.72 -5.79
N TYR A 214 1.11 -11.28 -6.36
CA TYR A 214 1.20 -11.97 -7.65
C TYR A 214 1.50 -11.01 -8.80
N GLY A 215 0.86 -9.83 -8.78
CA GLY A 215 1.01 -8.82 -9.82
C GLY A 215 2.45 -8.32 -9.97
N ILE A 216 3.13 -8.05 -8.84
CA ILE A 216 4.55 -7.67 -8.91
C ILE A 216 5.40 -8.81 -9.49
N CYS A 217 5.15 -10.07 -9.13
CA CYS A 217 5.92 -11.19 -9.68
C CYS A 217 5.67 -11.39 -11.18
N TYR A 218 4.43 -11.28 -11.65
CA TYR A 218 4.13 -11.36 -13.09
C TYR A 218 4.79 -10.23 -13.88
N PHE A 219 4.71 -8.99 -13.37
CA PHE A 219 5.38 -7.87 -14.01
C PHE A 219 6.89 -8.06 -14.04
N SER A 220 7.47 -8.49 -12.91
CA SER A 220 8.91 -8.76 -12.81
C SER A 220 9.36 -9.87 -13.76
N ASP A 221 8.56 -10.91 -13.91
CA ASP A 221 8.85 -12.04 -14.80
C ASP A 221 8.89 -11.60 -16.27
N GLU A 222 7.93 -10.76 -16.68
CA GLU A 222 7.92 -10.16 -18.03
C GLU A 222 9.16 -9.29 -18.27
N VAL A 223 9.56 -8.47 -17.29
CA VAL A 223 10.80 -7.66 -17.40
C VAL A 223 12.04 -8.55 -17.46
N LEU A 224 12.09 -9.60 -16.64
CA LEU A 224 13.21 -10.55 -16.66
C LEU A 224 13.30 -11.26 -18.02
N HIS A 225 12.19 -11.74 -18.57
CA HIS A 225 12.14 -12.37 -19.90
C HIS A 225 12.57 -11.42 -21.01
N TYR A 226 12.17 -10.15 -20.96
CA TYR A 226 12.63 -9.14 -21.91
C TYR A 226 14.16 -8.99 -21.92
N HIS A 227 14.81 -9.20 -20.77
CA HIS A 227 16.26 -9.19 -20.61
C HIS A 227 16.92 -10.57 -20.73
N GLY A 228 16.19 -11.59 -21.21
CA GLY A 228 16.69 -12.96 -21.34
C GLY A 228 16.99 -13.67 -20.03
N LYS A 229 16.29 -13.28 -18.96
CA LYS A 229 16.38 -13.84 -17.60
C LYS A 229 15.04 -14.40 -17.15
N SER A 230 15.02 -15.06 -16.00
CA SER A 230 13.80 -15.54 -15.32
C SER A 230 14.03 -15.59 -13.81
N PHE A 231 13.00 -15.91 -13.03
CA PHE A 231 13.15 -16.21 -11.60
C PHE A 231 13.84 -17.54 -11.35
N GLU A 232 13.85 -18.47 -12.30
CA GLU A 232 14.36 -19.82 -12.13
C GLU A 232 15.80 -19.81 -11.62
N GLY A 233 16.02 -20.42 -10.45
CA GLY A 233 17.32 -20.53 -9.80
C GLY A 233 17.87 -19.24 -9.16
N GLN A 234 17.15 -18.12 -9.24
CA GLN A 234 17.59 -16.86 -8.65
C GLN A 234 17.34 -16.81 -7.14
N THR A 235 18.27 -16.21 -6.42
CA THR A 235 18.12 -15.91 -5.00
C THR A 235 17.39 -14.60 -4.82
N VAL A 236 16.29 -14.61 -4.06
CA VAL A 236 15.41 -13.46 -3.90
C VAL A 236 15.31 -13.05 -2.43
N VAL A 237 15.34 -11.73 -2.20
CA VAL A 237 15.12 -11.12 -0.89
C VAL A 237 13.87 -10.25 -0.97
N ILE A 238 12.93 -10.45 -0.05
CA ILE A 238 11.65 -9.73 -0.03
C ILE A 238 11.52 -9.00 1.30
N SER A 239 11.37 -7.68 1.29
CA SER A 239 11.07 -6.97 2.53
C SER A 239 9.59 -7.10 2.91
N GLY A 240 9.31 -7.00 4.20
CA GLY A 240 7.97 -7.19 4.74
C GLY A 240 7.61 -8.64 5.03
N SER A 241 6.49 -8.81 5.69
CA SER A 241 5.80 -10.08 5.97
C SER A 241 4.29 -9.89 6.04
N GLY A 242 3.81 -8.81 5.43
CA GLY A 242 2.39 -8.52 5.25
C GLY A 242 1.80 -9.27 4.05
N ASN A 243 0.61 -8.88 3.63
CA ASN A 243 -0.09 -9.53 2.52
C ASN A 243 0.74 -9.55 1.23
N VAL A 244 1.26 -8.40 0.80
CA VAL A 244 2.04 -8.30 -0.45
C VAL A 244 3.26 -9.22 -0.41
N ALA A 245 4.07 -9.11 0.63
CA ALA A 245 5.31 -9.89 0.78
C ALA A 245 5.06 -11.41 0.83
N GLN A 246 4.00 -11.85 1.53
CA GLN A 246 3.65 -13.28 1.60
C GLN A 246 3.30 -13.86 0.23
N TYR A 247 2.43 -13.16 -0.52
CA TYR A 247 2.02 -13.65 -1.84
C TYR A 247 3.05 -13.37 -2.95
N ALA A 248 3.92 -12.39 -2.78
CA ALA A 248 5.11 -12.25 -3.62
C ALA A 248 6.07 -13.43 -3.40
N ALA A 249 6.30 -13.84 -2.14
CA ALA A 249 7.14 -14.99 -1.85
C ALA A 249 6.55 -16.30 -2.42
N GLU A 250 5.24 -16.51 -2.29
CA GLU A 250 4.54 -17.65 -2.86
C GLU A 250 4.72 -17.71 -4.38
N LYS A 251 4.38 -16.63 -5.08
CA LYS A 251 4.45 -16.62 -6.55
C LYS A 251 5.87 -16.65 -7.07
N CYS A 252 6.81 -15.95 -6.42
CA CYS A 252 8.23 -16.01 -6.76
C CYS A 252 8.76 -17.46 -6.66
N THR A 253 8.38 -18.19 -5.60
CA THR A 253 8.76 -19.60 -5.43
C THR A 253 8.12 -20.49 -6.51
N GLU A 254 6.86 -20.26 -6.89
CA GLU A 254 6.22 -20.98 -8.00
C GLU A 254 6.93 -20.73 -9.35
N LEU A 255 7.49 -19.54 -9.56
CA LEU A 255 8.26 -19.19 -10.75
C LEU A 255 9.73 -19.67 -10.71
N GLY A 256 10.11 -20.48 -9.72
CA GLY A 256 11.43 -21.08 -9.59
C GLY A 256 12.46 -20.22 -8.84
N GLY A 257 12.07 -19.09 -8.30
CA GLY A 257 12.92 -18.25 -7.45
C GLY A 257 13.06 -18.81 -6.02
N LYS A 258 14.22 -18.64 -5.41
CA LYS A 258 14.46 -19.03 -4.03
C LYS A 258 14.43 -17.81 -3.11
N VAL A 259 13.33 -17.62 -2.39
CA VAL A 259 13.20 -16.56 -1.39
C VAL A 259 13.95 -16.95 -0.14
N VAL A 260 15.03 -16.24 0.19
CA VAL A 260 15.91 -16.59 1.32
C VAL A 260 15.76 -15.67 2.52
N ALA A 261 15.15 -14.50 2.38
CA ALA A 261 14.93 -13.60 3.50
C ALA A 261 13.63 -12.83 3.36
N MET A 262 12.97 -12.60 4.50
CA MET A 262 11.80 -11.73 4.65
C MET A 262 11.89 -10.94 5.95
N SER A 263 11.28 -9.73 5.99
CA SER A 263 11.38 -8.85 7.16
C SER A 263 10.04 -8.49 7.78
N ASP A 264 10.09 -7.99 9.01
CA ASP A 264 9.04 -7.16 9.59
C ASP A 264 9.66 -5.87 10.15
N SER A 265 8.87 -5.04 10.85
CA SER A 265 9.35 -3.74 11.36
C SER A 265 10.45 -3.82 12.44
N LYS A 266 10.79 -5.02 12.95
CA LYS A 266 11.83 -5.19 13.98
C LYS A 266 13.09 -5.85 13.44
N GLY A 267 12.95 -6.76 12.46
CA GLY A 267 14.10 -7.49 11.95
C GLY A 267 13.72 -8.33 10.73
N TYR A 268 14.58 -9.26 10.37
CA TYR A 268 14.33 -10.16 9.26
C TYR A 268 14.71 -11.61 9.60
N ILE A 269 14.09 -12.54 8.92
CA ILE A 269 14.47 -13.95 8.90
C ILE A 269 15.34 -14.22 7.68
N TYR A 270 16.31 -15.09 7.86
CA TYR A 270 17.16 -15.63 6.81
C TYR A 270 17.16 -17.15 6.86
N ASP A 271 16.81 -17.78 5.75
CA ASP A 271 16.86 -19.23 5.56
C ASP A 271 17.58 -19.54 4.24
N PRO A 272 18.80 -20.07 4.29
CA PRO A 272 19.58 -20.37 3.09
C PRO A 272 18.94 -21.45 2.21
N ASN A 273 18.04 -22.28 2.78
CA ASN A 273 17.33 -23.33 2.05
C ASN A 273 16.09 -22.81 1.31
N GLY A 274 15.68 -21.57 1.58
CA GLY A 274 14.45 -20.95 1.11
C GLY A 274 13.37 -20.94 2.17
N ILE A 275 12.60 -19.86 2.23
CA ILE A 275 11.53 -19.66 3.21
C ILE A 275 10.46 -20.74 3.07
N ASN A 276 10.16 -21.44 4.16
CA ASN A 276 9.03 -22.37 4.26
C ASN A 276 7.72 -21.58 4.35
N LEU A 277 6.97 -21.58 3.25
CA LEU A 277 5.74 -20.80 3.13
C LEU A 277 4.61 -21.29 4.05
N ASP A 278 4.52 -22.59 4.31
CA ASP A 278 3.49 -23.14 5.20
C ASP A 278 3.67 -22.63 6.63
N VAL A 279 4.91 -22.65 7.12
CA VAL A 279 5.26 -22.10 8.44
C VAL A 279 5.04 -20.57 8.46
N LEU A 280 5.45 -19.86 7.42
CA LEU A 280 5.25 -18.43 7.31
C LEU A 280 3.75 -18.06 7.37
N PHE A 281 2.91 -18.73 6.59
CA PHE A 281 1.48 -18.48 6.56
C PHE A 281 0.80 -18.82 7.89
N ASP A 282 1.20 -19.89 8.54
CA ASP A 282 0.70 -20.24 9.87
C ASP A 282 1.01 -19.13 10.88
N ILE A 283 2.28 -18.67 10.93
CA ILE A 283 2.71 -17.57 11.81
C ILE A 283 1.94 -16.30 11.53
N LYS A 284 1.83 -15.90 10.25
CA LYS A 284 1.31 -14.57 9.88
C LYS A 284 -0.20 -14.51 9.77
N GLN A 285 -0.84 -15.53 9.19
CA GLN A 285 -2.28 -15.49 8.89
C GLN A 285 -3.12 -16.08 10.01
N LYS A 286 -2.67 -17.20 10.63
CA LYS A 286 -3.45 -17.84 11.70
C LYS A 286 -3.10 -17.26 13.07
N ARG A 287 -1.81 -17.29 13.44
CA ARG A 287 -1.36 -16.83 14.78
C ARG A 287 -1.17 -15.34 14.88
N ARG A 288 -1.06 -14.62 13.76
CA ARG A 288 -0.80 -13.16 13.68
C ARG A 288 0.43 -12.74 14.50
N ALA A 289 1.40 -13.63 14.58
CA ALA A 289 2.63 -13.43 15.36
C ALA A 289 3.69 -12.65 14.58
N ARG A 290 4.79 -12.28 15.27
CA ARG A 290 5.98 -11.69 14.65
C ARG A 290 6.73 -12.73 13.82
N ILE A 291 7.43 -12.26 12.78
CA ILE A 291 8.20 -13.13 11.90
C ILE A 291 9.38 -13.83 12.63
N SER A 292 9.85 -13.25 13.76
CA SER A 292 10.93 -13.84 14.58
C SER A 292 10.64 -15.26 15.03
N VAL A 293 9.37 -15.63 15.21
CA VAL A 293 8.94 -16.98 15.60
C VAL A 293 9.38 -18.04 14.58
N TYR A 294 9.56 -17.66 13.32
CA TYR A 294 10.00 -18.57 12.26
C TYR A 294 11.34 -19.23 12.56
N ALA A 295 12.29 -18.49 13.11
CA ALA A 295 13.61 -19.02 13.44
C ALA A 295 13.60 -20.03 14.61
N ASP A 296 12.57 -19.98 15.45
CA ASP A 296 12.37 -20.96 16.53
C ASP A 296 11.81 -22.30 16.01
N GLU A 297 11.15 -22.29 14.85
CA GLU A 297 10.40 -23.43 14.31
C GLU A 297 11.07 -24.10 13.10
N VAL A 298 11.95 -23.39 12.39
CA VAL A 298 12.64 -23.89 11.20
C VAL A 298 14.13 -24.06 11.47
N ALA A 299 14.59 -25.30 11.46
CA ALA A 299 15.98 -25.62 11.73
C ALA A 299 16.91 -24.99 10.67
N GLY A 300 17.93 -24.27 11.11
CA GLY A 300 18.90 -23.57 10.24
C GLY A 300 18.50 -22.15 9.83
N ALA A 301 17.27 -21.75 10.09
CA ALA A 301 16.85 -20.37 9.92
C ALA A 301 17.41 -19.48 11.03
N GLN A 302 17.58 -18.20 10.73
CA GLN A 302 18.09 -17.18 11.65
C GLN A 302 17.13 -15.99 11.71
N TYR A 303 17.02 -15.35 12.86
CA TYR A 303 16.40 -14.05 13.01
C TYR A 303 17.48 -13.02 13.33
N VAL A 304 17.44 -11.89 12.61
CA VAL A 304 18.39 -10.77 12.78
C VAL A 304 17.61 -9.50 13.08
N GLU A 305 17.95 -8.82 14.15
CA GLU A 305 17.35 -7.52 14.49
C GLU A 305 17.75 -6.41 13.49
N GLY A 306 16.85 -5.44 13.32
CA GLY A 306 17.05 -4.33 12.41
C GLY A 306 16.57 -4.66 10.99
N CYS A 307 15.32 -4.26 10.66
CA CYS A 307 14.67 -4.62 9.39
C CYS A 307 15.43 -4.13 8.14
N LYS A 308 16.11 -2.98 8.20
CA LYS A 308 16.89 -2.43 7.09
C LYS A 308 18.11 -3.28 6.73
N ASN A 309 18.61 -4.07 7.68
CA ASN A 309 19.75 -4.96 7.45
C ASN A 309 19.44 -6.11 6.47
N ILE A 310 18.19 -6.31 6.10
CA ILE A 310 17.79 -7.30 5.10
C ILE A 310 18.48 -7.04 3.75
N TRP A 311 18.76 -5.77 3.42
CA TRP A 311 19.44 -5.41 2.17
C TRP A 311 20.91 -5.81 2.11
N ASN A 312 21.50 -6.24 3.23
CA ASN A 312 22.85 -6.82 3.28
C ASN A 312 22.85 -8.32 2.91
N VAL A 313 21.71 -8.96 2.80
CA VAL A 313 21.60 -10.35 2.39
C VAL A 313 21.91 -10.46 0.90
N LYS A 314 22.86 -11.34 0.54
CA LYS A 314 23.20 -11.56 -0.87
C LYS A 314 22.00 -12.10 -1.64
N CYS A 315 21.68 -11.45 -2.75
CA CYS A 315 20.60 -11.85 -3.62
C CYS A 315 20.87 -11.47 -5.08
N ASP A 316 20.13 -12.06 -5.99
CA ASP A 316 20.09 -11.73 -7.41
C ASP A 316 18.99 -10.70 -7.69
N ILE A 317 17.88 -10.82 -6.95
CA ILE A 317 16.69 -9.95 -7.07
C ILE A 317 16.29 -9.46 -5.68
N ALA A 318 16.07 -8.16 -5.52
CA ALA A 318 15.51 -7.55 -4.32
C ALA A 318 14.08 -7.07 -4.60
N MET A 319 13.16 -7.37 -3.70
CA MET A 319 11.74 -6.99 -3.82
C MET A 319 11.27 -6.22 -2.57
N PRO A 320 11.29 -4.88 -2.59
CA PRO A 320 10.65 -4.07 -1.56
C PRO A 320 9.13 -4.27 -1.56
N CYS A 321 8.58 -4.88 -0.50
CA CYS A 321 7.16 -5.25 -0.40
C CYS A 321 6.51 -4.84 0.93
N ALA A 322 7.08 -3.88 1.66
CA ALA A 322 6.57 -3.46 2.97
C ALA A 322 5.92 -2.08 2.96
N SER A 323 6.70 -1.01 2.80
CA SER A 323 6.19 0.36 2.87
C SER A 323 7.05 1.31 2.02
N GLN A 324 6.48 2.47 1.70
CA GLN A 324 7.21 3.51 0.98
C GLN A 324 8.51 3.89 1.72
N ASN A 325 9.53 4.29 0.97
CA ASN A 325 10.83 4.76 1.48
C ASN A 325 11.55 3.74 2.39
N GLU A 326 11.34 2.45 2.19
CA GLU A 326 11.96 1.41 3.02
C GLU A 326 13.41 1.10 2.64
N MET A 327 13.81 1.33 1.39
CA MET A 327 15.19 1.22 0.94
C MET A 327 15.80 2.63 0.88
N ASP A 328 16.76 2.90 1.76
CA ASP A 328 17.55 4.13 1.70
C ASP A 328 18.80 3.97 0.84
N ALA A 329 19.59 5.04 0.70
CA ALA A 329 20.80 5.03 -0.11
C ALA A 329 21.82 3.97 0.32
N GLU A 330 21.91 3.66 1.61
CA GLU A 330 22.82 2.62 2.11
C GLU A 330 22.30 1.23 1.77
N GLY A 331 21.00 1.00 1.88
CA GLY A 331 20.35 -0.24 1.43
C GLY A 331 20.54 -0.47 -0.07
N ALA A 332 20.34 0.55 -0.88
CA ALA A 332 20.56 0.47 -2.33
C ALA A 332 22.01 0.13 -2.69
N LYS A 333 22.99 0.78 -2.03
CA LYS A 333 24.41 0.47 -2.20
C LYS A 333 24.73 -0.99 -1.81
N ALA A 334 24.15 -1.46 -0.71
CA ALA A 334 24.35 -2.83 -0.25
C ALA A 334 23.79 -3.85 -1.27
N VAL A 335 22.59 -3.64 -1.77
CA VAL A 335 21.96 -4.49 -2.80
C VAL A 335 22.84 -4.56 -4.06
N ILE A 336 23.32 -3.42 -4.55
CA ILE A 336 24.22 -3.35 -5.71
C ILE A 336 25.54 -4.08 -5.43
N ALA A 337 26.18 -3.79 -4.29
CA ALA A 337 27.44 -4.42 -3.90
C ALA A 337 27.34 -5.95 -3.74
N ASN A 338 26.19 -6.46 -3.33
CA ASN A 338 25.89 -7.88 -3.20
C ASN A 338 25.63 -8.57 -4.55
N GLY A 339 25.59 -7.82 -5.64
CA GLY A 339 25.48 -8.34 -7.00
C GLY A 339 24.06 -8.52 -7.52
N ALA A 340 23.07 -7.95 -6.84
CA ALA A 340 21.70 -7.94 -7.36
C ALA A 340 21.63 -7.21 -8.70
N PHE A 341 20.98 -7.83 -9.66
CA PHE A 341 20.83 -7.27 -11.01
C PHE A 341 19.45 -6.64 -11.23
N ALA A 342 18.51 -6.84 -10.31
CA ALA A 342 17.17 -6.29 -10.40
C ALA A 342 16.60 -5.92 -9.03
N VAL A 343 15.83 -4.84 -9.01
CA VAL A 343 14.97 -4.43 -7.90
C VAL A 343 13.57 -4.22 -8.46
N PHE A 344 12.56 -4.83 -7.86
CA PHE A 344 11.15 -4.69 -8.24
C PHE A 344 10.31 -4.26 -7.04
N GLU A 345 9.59 -3.15 -7.17
CA GLU A 345 8.76 -2.55 -6.13
C GLU A 345 7.29 -2.45 -6.57
#